data_25b0bf263996f860c4718cc53a082499
#
_entry.id   25b0bf263996f860c4718cc53a082499
#
_cell.length_a   1.000
_cell.length_b   1.000
_cell.length_c   1.000
_cell.angle_alpha   90.00
_cell.angle_beta   90.00
_cell.angle_gamma   90.00
#
_symmetry.space_group_name_H-M   'P 1'
#
loop_
_entity.id
_entity.type
_entity.pdbx_description
1 polymer ?
#
loop_
_entity_poly.entity_id
_entity_poly.type
_entity_poly.pdbx_seq_one_letter_code
_entity_poly.pdbx_strand_id
1 'polypeptide(L)'
;MENNRNAKWAAYTRGTHRIGRICTVITLILLVGAPFLMGTYLGALPDLGAVAKAFLAVGLVWTVSSVVEFLIYTPMLGAGGGYLAFITGNLINMKIPCAVNARDIVGAKTGTPENEIISTLSIATSSLVTILVLALGVLLLTPLQPILKSEALKPAFENVVPALFGAMAYKYYRNHMNVAVAPLVLMSVLFILVPSLISSTSMMIIPSGALAIGIAWLLYRKQRKEN
;
A
#
# COMPACT_ATOMS: atom_id res chain seq x y z
N MET A 1 -18.89 10.38 35.64
CA MET A 1 -18.65 9.30 34.66
C MET A 1 -17.73 9.76 33.52
N GLU A 2 -17.87 10.95 33.00
CA GLU A 2 -17.09 11.50 31.88
C GLU A 2 -15.60 11.64 32.18
N ASN A 3 -15.25 12.14 33.37
CA ASN A 3 -13.85 12.28 33.79
C ASN A 3 -13.09 10.94 33.83
N ASN A 4 -13.75 9.85 34.23
CA ASN A 4 -13.15 8.51 34.24
C ASN A 4 -12.95 7.96 32.80
N ARG A 5 -13.87 8.26 31.88
CA ARG A 5 -13.77 7.91 30.46
C ARG A 5 -12.59 8.63 29.80
N ASN A 6 -12.47 9.92 30.03
CA ASN A 6 -11.37 10.73 29.51
C ASN A 6 -9.99 10.28 30.03
N ALA A 7 -9.91 9.91 31.32
CA ALA A 7 -8.69 9.38 31.92
C ALA A 7 -8.28 8.03 31.30
N LYS A 8 -9.24 7.12 31.10
CA LYS A 8 -9.00 5.83 30.43
C LYS A 8 -8.56 6.00 28.97
N TRP A 9 -9.19 6.93 28.27
CA TRP A 9 -8.81 7.25 26.88
C TRP A 9 -7.41 7.81 26.79
N ALA A 10 -7.04 8.74 27.66
CA ALA A 10 -5.69 9.30 27.71
C ALA A 10 -4.63 8.24 28.07
N ALA A 11 -4.97 7.27 28.93
CA ALA A 11 -4.10 6.15 29.26
C ALA A 11 -3.91 5.19 28.06
N TYR A 12 -5.00 4.87 27.35
CA TYR A 12 -4.97 4.09 26.12
C TYR A 12 -4.08 4.74 25.06
N THR A 13 -4.31 6.00 24.76
CA THR A 13 -3.53 6.75 23.74
C THR A 13 -2.03 6.79 24.07
N ARG A 14 -1.68 7.05 25.34
CA ARG A 14 -0.27 7.01 25.79
C ARG A 14 0.36 5.63 25.63
N GLY A 15 -0.38 4.58 26.00
CA GLY A 15 0.06 3.19 25.83
C GLY A 15 0.28 2.83 24.37
N THR A 16 -0.66 3.16 23.51
CA THR A 16 -0.61 2.94 22.05
C THR A 16 0.60 3.64 21.43
N HIS A 17 0.85 4.91 21.74
CA HIS A 17 2.01 5.62 21.24
C HIS A 17 3.34 5.07 21.76
N ARG A 18 3.40 4.64 23.03
CA ARG A 18 4.61 4.04 23.60
C ARG A 18 4.94 2.72 22.89
N ILE A 19 3.99 1.80 22.83
CA ILE A 19 4.18 0.49 22.19
C ILE A 19 4.43 0.68 20.69
N GLY A 20 3.64 1.50 20.02
CA GLY A 20 3.79 1.77 18.58
C GLY A 20 5.18 2.29 18.23
N ARG A 21 5.71 3.26 18.97
CA ARG A 21 7.07 3.78 18.75
C ARG A 21 8.14 2.71 18.94
N ILE A 22 8.05 1.91 20.01
CA ILE A 22 9.00 0.82 20.27
C ILE A 22 8.97 -0.18 19.11
N CYS A 23 7.78 -0.65 18.71
CA CYS A 23 7.63 -1.59 17.59
C CYS A 23 8.15 -1.00 16.28
N THR A 24 7.86 0.27 15.99
CA THR A 24 8.37 0.94 14.79
C THR A 24 9.89 1.01 14.76
N VAL A 25 10.52 1.37 15.88
CA VAL A 25 11.99 1.43 15.99
C VAL A 25 12.61 0.05 15.79
N ILE A 26 12.05 -0.99 16.42
CA ILE A 26 12.51 -2.37 16.24
C ILE A 26 12.38 -2.79 14.78
N THR A 27 11.23 -2.51 14.16
CA THR A 27 10.99 -2.84 12.75
C THR A 27 11.98 -2.13 11.82
N LEU A 28 12.25 -0.85 12.06
CA LEU A 28 13.26 -0.10 11.28
C LEU A 28 14.66 -0.68 11.44
N ILE A 29 15.06 -1.03 12.66
CA ILE A 29 16.36 -1.67 12.91
C ILE A 29 16.46 -3.01 12.17
N LEU A 30 15.41 -3.82 12.19
CA LEU A 30 15.38 -5.10 11.47
C LEU A 30 15.41 -4.91 9.96
N LEU A 31 14.62 -3.98 9.41
CA LEU A 31 14.57 -3.72 7.97
C LEU A 31 15.90 -3.18 7.43
N VAL A 32 16.52 -2.25 8.13
CA VAL A 32 17.82 -1.69 7.72
C VAL A 32 18.95 -2.67 8.04
N GLY A 33 18.91 -3.34 9.17
CA GLY A 33 19.95 -4.26 9.60
C GLY A 33 20.03 -5.56 8.81
N ALA A 34 18.90 -6.09 8.34
CA ALA A 34 18.88 -7.37 7.64
C ALA A 34 19.78 -7.42 6.38
N PRO A 35 19.76 -6.43 5.45
CA PRO A 35 20.68 -6.42 4.31
C PRO A 35 22.17 -6.38 4.72
N PHE A 36 22.50 -5.64 5.77
CA PHE A 36 23.89 -5.57 6.28
C PHE A 36 24.31 -6.89 6.91
N LEU A 37 23.45 -7.55 7.69
CA LEU A 37 23.72 -8.86 8.26
C LEU A 37 23.90 -9.91 7.16
N MET A 38 23.06 -9.89 6.15
CA MET A 38 23.20 -10.77 4.99
C MET A 38 24.49 -10.49 4.21
N GLY A 39 24.84 -9.24 4.00
CA GLY A 39 26.06 -8.83 3.33
C GLY A 39 27.32 -9.26 4.08
N THR A 40 27.33 -9.15 5.42
CA THR A 40 28.45 -9.66 6.24
C THR A 40 28.57 -11.18 6.18
N TYR A 41 27.44 -11.89 6.24
CA TYR A 41 27.42 -13.34 6.15
C TYR A 41 27.92 -13.89 4.80
N LEU A 42 27.57 -13.20 3.71
CA LEU A 42 27.96 -13.58 2.35
C LEU A 42 29.31 -13.00 1.91
N GLY A 43 29.99 -12.23 2.76
CA GLY A 43 31.24 -11.56 2.40
C GLY A 43 31.11 -10.47 1.33
N ALA A 44 29.89 -9.96 1.11
CA ALA A 44 29.53 -8.97 0.10
C ALA A 44 28.84 -7.77 0.75
N LEU A 45 29.63 -6.95 1.43
CA LEU A 45 29.09 -5.71 2.02
C LEU A 45 28.68 -4.71 0.94
N PRO A 46 27.54 -4.04 1.10
CA PRO A 46 27.09 -3.04 0.14
C PRO A 46 28.03 -1.83 0.11
N ASP A 47 28.33 -1.35 -1.08
CA ASP A 47 29.00 -0.07 -1.27
C ASP A 47 28.05 1.06 -0.84
N LEU A 48 28.41 1.77 0.23
CA LEU A 48 27.60 2.85 0.79
C LEU A 48 27.41 4.01 -0.20
N GLY A 49 28.39 4.25 -1.09
CA GLY A 49 28.28 5.26 -2.13
C GLY A 49 27.22 4.89 -3.19
N ALA A 50 27.20 3.63 -3.62
CA ALA A 50 26.18 3.12 -4.53
C ALA A 50 24.79 3.12 -3.87
N VAL A 51 24.68 2.73 -2.58
CA VAL A 51 23.43 2.78 -1.80
C VAL A 51 22.92 4.22 -1.72
N ALA A 52 23.77 5.19 -1.42
CA ALA A 52 23.36 6.59 -1.33
C ALA A 52 22.83 7.13 -2.68
N LYS A 53 23.51 6.81 -3.78
CA LYS A 53 23.05 7.20 -5.13
C LYS A 53 21.71 6.56 -5.48
N ALA A 54 21.54 5.26 -5.20
CA ALA A 54 20.27 4.56 -5.43
C ALA A 54 19.15 5.13 -4.55
N PHE A 55 19.45 5.45 -3.29
CA PHE A 55 18.49 6.09 -2.39
C PHE A 55 18.05 7.46 -2.90
N LEU A 56 18.96 8.30 -3.37
CA LEU A 56 18.60 9.59 -3.94
C LEU A 56 17.74 9.46 -5.20
N ALA A 57 17.99 8.46 -6.03
CA ALA A 57 17.21 8.25 -7.25
C ALA A 57 15.77 7.76 -6.99
N VAL A 58 15.59 6.90 -6.00
CA VAL A 58 14.31 6.24 -5.73
C VAL A 58 13.66 6.75 -4.43
N GLY A 59 14.46 6.96 -3.40
CA GLY A 59 13.99 7.27 -2.05
C GLY A 59 13.29 8.61 -1.94
N LEU A 60 13.68 9.63 -2.71
CA LEU A 60 13.00 10.93 -2.67
C LEU A 60 11.53 10.82 -3.10
N VAL A 61 11.26 10.10 -4.19
CA VAL A 61 9.90 9.91 -4.71
C VAL A 61 9.05 9.14 -3.68
N TRP A 62 9.59 8.05 -3.15
CA TRP A 62 8.90 7.23 -2.16
C TRP A 62 8.71 7.94 -0.81
N THR A 63 9.65 8.79 -0.41
CA THR A 63 9.52 9.59 0.81
C THR A 63 8.36 10.57 0.71
N VAL A 64 8.25 11.28 -0.41
CA VAL A 64 7.12 12.20 -0.64
C VAL A 64 5.79 11.43 -0.62
N SER A 65 5.71 10.30 -1.33
CA SER A 65 4.52 9.44 -1.32
C SER A 65 4.16 8.97 0.09
N SER A 66 5.14 8.50 0.86
CA SER A 66 4.94 8.03 2.23
C SER A 66 4.45 9.12 3.18
N VAL A 67 4.95 10.36 3.03
CA VAL A 67 4.45 11.50 3.82
C VAL A 67 2.99 11.81 3.48
N VAL A 68 2.63 11.80 2.20
CA VAL A 68 1.25 12.01 1.76
C VAL A 68 0.33 10.91 2.28
N GLU A 69 0.75 9.65 2.17
CA GLU A 69 -0.01 8.50 2.71
C GLU A 69 -0.20 8.61 4.21
N PHE A 70 0.84 8.98 4.96
CA PHE A 70 0.75 9.18 6.40
C PHE A 70 -0.28 10.26 6.76
N LEU A 71 -0.25 11.41 6.08
CA LEU A 71 -1.18 12.51 6.33
C LEU A 71 -2.64 12.15 6.01
N ILE A 72 -2.86 11.36 4.96
CA ILE A 72 -4.21 10.95 4.54
C ILE A 72 -4.77 9.85 5.45
N TYR A 73 -3.97 8.84 5.77
CA TYR A 73 -4.49 7.64 6.42
C TYR A 73 -4.48 7.69 7.94
N THR A 74 -3.59 8.48 8.55
CA THR A 74 -3.54 8.60 10.02
C THR A 74 -4.87 9.08 10.63
N PRO A 75 -5.56 10.12 10.11
CA PRO A 75 -6.85 10.53 10.61
C PRO A 75 -7.96 9.48 10.44
N MET A 76 -7.84 8.63 9.41
CA MET A 76 -8.83 7.58 9.12
C MET A 76 -8.69 6.39 10.06
N LEU A 77 -7.46 6.00 10.37
CA LEU A 77 -7.15 4.76 11.09
C LEU A 77 -6.95 4.97 12.59
N GLY A 78 -6.68 6.20 13.02
CA GLY A 78 -6.26 6.50 14.38
C GLY A 78 -4.81 6.06 14.66
N ALA A 79 -4.33 6.33 15.88
CA ALA A 79 -2.94 6.06 16.23
C ALA A 79 -2.61 4.55 16.22
N GLY A 80 -3.44 3.72 16.85
CA GLY A 80 -3.21 2.28 16.93
C GLY A 80 -3.25 1.59 15.59
N GLY A 81 -4.30 1.87 14.81
CA GLY A 81 -4.44 1.38 13.44
C GLY A 81 -3.30 1.84 12.53
N GLY A 82 -2.88 3.09 12.64
CA GLY A 82 -1.76 3.65 11.90
C GLY A 82 -0.45 2.90 12.16
N TYR A 83 -0.03 2.75 13.42
CA TYR A 83 1.20 2.00 13.74
C TYR A 83 1.18 0.58 13.18
N LEU A 84 0.10 -0.16 13.40
CA LEU A 84 -0.03 -1.53 12.89
C LEU A 84 0.00 -1.58 11.36
N ALA A 85 -0.72 -0.68 10.70
CA ALA A 85 -0.82 -0.67 9.25
C ALA A 85 0.51 -0.35 8.58
N PHE A 86 1.25 0.64 9.06
CA PHE A 86 2.56 1.02 8.50
C PHE A 86 3.65 -0.02 8.80
N ILE A 87 3.60 -0.71 9.96
CA ILE A 87 4.55 -1.79 10.28
C ILE A 87 4.28 -3.04 9.44
N THR A 88 3.02 -3.43 9.30
CA THR A 88 2.66 -4.69 8.64
C THR A 88 2.45 -4.59 7.14
N GLY A 89 2.39 -3.37 6.59
CA GLY A 89 2.26 -3.12 5.15
C GLY A 89 0.89 -3.49 4.58
N ASN A 90 0.81 -3.51 3.25
CA ASN A 90 -0.41 -3.77 2.47
C ASN A 90 -1.59 -2.87 2.86
N LEU A 91 -1.28 -1.58 3.04
CA LEU A 91 -2.18 -0.58 3.59
C LEU A 91 -3.41 -0.38 2.69
N ILE A 92 -3.19 0.01 1.45
CA ILE A 92 -4.24 0.43 0.51
C ILE A 92 -5.15 -0.74 0.11
N ASN A 93 -4.56 -1.91 -0.15
CA ASN A 93 -5.29 -3.02 -0.74
C ASN A 93 -6.06 -3.88 0.28
N MET A 94 -5.62 -3.87 1.54
CA MET A 94 -6.19 -4.75 2.56
C MET A 94 -6.57 -4.00 3.84
N LYS A 95 -5.65 -3.25 4.46
CA LYS A 95 -5.87 -2.67 5.78
C LYS A 95 -6.96 -1.60 5.79
N ILE A 96 -6.89 -0.67 4.82
CA ILE A 96 -7.90 0.39 4.70
C ILE A 96 -9.29 -0.18 4.40
N PRO A 97 -9.49 -1.08 3.41
CA PRO A 97 -10.79 -1.69 3.19
C PRO A 97 -11.33 -2.43 4.42
N CYS A 98 -10.48 -3.17 5.16
CA CYS A 98 -10.89 -3.83 6.39
C CYS A 98 -11.33 -2.83 7.46
N ALA A 99 -10.57 -1.77 7.70
CA ALA A 99 -10.90 -0.74 8.68
C ALA A 99 -12.18 0.02 8.31
N VAL A 100 -12.35 0.37 7.03
CA VAL A 100 -13.55 1.05 6.53
C VAL A 100 -14.79 0.16 6.70
N ASN A 101 -14.72 -1.10 6.28
CA ASN A 101 -15.84 -2.02 6.42
C ASN A 101 -16.20 -2.24 7.89
N ALA A 102 -15.21 -2.44 8.77
CA ALA A 102 -15.48 -2.64 10.20
C ALA A 102 -16.11 -1.39 10.83
N ARG A 103 -15.62 -0.21 10.47
CA ARG A 103 -16.21 1.07 10.90
C ARG A 103 -17.66 1.21 10.42
N ASP A 104 -17.93 0.90 9.16
CA ASP A 104 -19.26 1.05 8.58
C ASP A 104 -20.28 0.06 9.21
N ILE A 105 -19.84 -1.17 9.54
CA ILE A 105 -20.66 -2.15 10.26
C ILE A 105 -21.07 -1.64 11.65
N VAL A 106 -20.15 -0.97 12.36
CA VAL A 106 -20.39 -0.47 13.72
C VAL A 106 -21.06 0.92 13.72
N GLY A 107 -21.06 1.62 12.59
CA GLY A 107 -21.56 2.99 12.46
C GLY A 107 -20.66 4.04 13.14
N ALA A 108 -19.38 3.75 13.36
CA ALA A 108 -18.45 4.68 13.99
C ALA A 108 -18.05 5.81 13.01
N LYS A 109 -17.96 7.05 13.53
CA LYS A 109 -17.53 8.21 12.71
C LYS A 109 -16.03 8.37 12.74
N THR A 110 -15.45 8.73 11.61
CA THR A 110 -14.01 9.02 11.47
C THR A 110 -13.57 10.07 12.51
N GLY A 111 -12.43 9.85 13.16
CA GLY A 111 -11.87 10.75 14.17
C GLY A 111 -12.45 10.57 15.58
N THR A 112 -13.35 9.61 15.81
CA THR A 112 -13.86 9.30 17.14
C THR A 112 -13.03 8.20 17.82
N PRO A 113 -13.06 8.11 19.17
CA PRO A 113 -12.42 7.02 19.91
C PRO A 113 -12.91 5.63 19.47
N GLU A 114 -14.18 5.50 19.15
CA GLU A 114 -14.78 4.27 18.64
C GLU A 114 -14.15 3.86 17.30
N ASN A 115 -14.00 4.81 16.38
CA ASN A 115 -13.32 4.57 15.10
C ASN A 115 -11.89 4.10 15.30
N GLU A 116 -11.14 4.69 16.23
CA GLU A 116 -9.74 4.30 16.48
C GLU A 116 -9.64 2.86 17.01
N ILE A 117 -10.51 2.49 17.96
CA ILE A 117 -10.53 1.14 18.53
C ILE A 117 -10.91 0.10 17.44
N ILE A 118 -11.99 0.36 16.70
CA ILE A 118 -12.49 -0.56 15.67
C ILE A 118 -11.46 -0.70 14.52
N SER A 119 -10.88 0.39 14.07
CA SER A 119 -9.84 0.36 13.04
C SER A 119 -8.61 -0.41 13.51
N THR A 120 -8.15 -0.18 14.75
CA THR A 120 -7.02 -0.90 15.33
C THR A 120 -7.28 -2.40 15.41
N LEU A 121 -8.46 -2.81 15.90
CA LEU A 121 -8.84 -4.21 15.99
C LEU A 121 -8.94 -4.89 14.62
N SER A 122 -9.59 -4.22 13.67
CA SER A 122 -9.72 -4.71 12.30
C SER A 122 -8.37 -4.91 11.62
N ILE A 123 -7.45 -3.93 11.76
CA ILE A 123 -6.11 -4.00 11.18
C ILE A 123 -5.28 -5.08 11.88
N ALA A 124 -5.39 -5.23 13.19
CA ALA A 124 -4.72 -6.30 13.93
C ALA A 124 -5.16 -7.68 13.45
N THR A 125 -6.46 -7.92 13.32
CA THR A 125 -7.03 -9.17 12.81
C THR A 125 -6.59 -9.45 11.38
N SER A 126 -6.68 -8.45 10.49
CA SER A 126 -6.21 -8.55 9.11
C SER A 126 -4.72 -8.88 9.03
N SER A 127 -3.91 -8.29 9.91
CA SER A 127 -2.46 -8.55 9.98
C SER A 127 -2.16 -9.98 10.43
N LEU A 128 -2.84 -10.47 11.46
CA LEU A 128 -2.69 -11.86 11.93
C LEU A 128 -3.05 -12.86 10.83
N VAL A 129 -4.17 -12.67 10.15
CA VAL A 129 -4.58 -13.54 9.04
C VAL A 129 -3.52 -13.51 7.93
N THR A 130 -3.02 -12.33 7.57
CA THR A 130 -1.96 -12.22 6.56
C THR A 130 -0.70 -12.96 6.97
N ILE A 131 -0.25 -12.82 8.22
CA ILE A 131 0.94 -13.51 8.75
C ILE A 131 0.75 -15.02 8.71
N LEU A 132 -0.43 -15.52 9.11
CA LEU A 132 -0.74 -16.95 9.06
C LEU A 132 -0.72 -17.49 7.64
N VAL A 133 -1.32 -16.78 6.68
CA VAL A 133 -1.31 -17.16 5.27
C VAL A 133 0.11 -17.17 4.71
N LEU A 134 0.93 -16.17 5.03
CA LEU A 134 2.32 -16.10 4.62
C LEU A 134 3.15 -17.25 5.24
N ALA A 135 2.95 -17.53 6.53
CA ALA A 135 3.64 -18.64 7.20
C ALA A 135 3.29 -19.98 6.56
N LEU A 136 2.01 -20.22 6.27
CA LEU A 136 1.57 -21.40 5.53
C LEU A 136 2.17 -21.47 4.12
N GLY A 137 2.22 -20.33 3.42
CA GLY A 137 2.85 -20.22 2.11
C GLY A 137 4.32 -20.61 2.13
N VAL A 138 5.06 -20.13 3.14
CA VAL A 138 6.49 -20.48 3.32
C VAL A 138 6.67 -21.99 3.62
N LEU A 139 5.85 -22.54 4.51
CA LEU A 139 5.89 -23.98 4.84
C LEU A 139 5.57 -24.86 3.60
N LEU A 140 4.63 -24.40 2.79
CA LEU A 140 4.21 -25.09 1.57
C LEU A 140 5.12 -24.83 0.35
N LEU A 141 6.07 -23.90 0.45
CA LEU A 141 6.92 -23.51 -0.67
C LEU A 141 7.70 -24.70 -1.25
N THR A 142 8.30 -25.53 -0.39
CA THR A 142 9.09 -26.70 -0.81
C THR A 142 8.24 -27.75 -1.55
N PRO A 143 7.09 -28.22 -1.00
CA PRO A 143 6.26 -29.17 -1.72
C PRO A 143 5.57 -28.59 -2.97
N LEU A 144 5.37 -27.27 -3.03
CA LEU A 144 4.77 -26.59 -4.19
C LEU A 144 5.79 -26.26 -5.29
N GLN A 145 7.10 -26.37 -5.04
CA GLN A 145 8.13 -26.06 -6.03
C GLN A 145 7.94 -26.74 -7.40
N PRO A 146 7.57 -28.02 -7.50
CA PRO A 146 7.36 -28.66 -8.80
C PRO A 146 6.23 -27.96 -9.60
N ILE A 147 5.19 -27.52 -8.91
CA ILE A 147 4.06 -26.79 -9.53
C ILE A 147 4.50 -25.38 -9.93
N LEU A 148 5.20 -24.67 -9.03
CA LEU A 148 5.66 -23.30 -9.26
C LEU A 148 6.69 -23.20 -10.40
N LYS A 149 7.49 -24.27 -10.62
CA LYS A 149 8.49 -24.35 -11.71
C LYS A 149 7.97 -25.00 -12.98
N SER A 150 6.67 -25.34 -13.02
CA SER A 150 6.05 -25.96 -14.20
C SER A 150 6.05 -24.98 -15.38
N GLU A 151 6.59 -25.40 -16.53
CA GLU A 151 6.61 -24.64 -17.78
C GLU A 151 5.19 -24.21 -18.22
N ALA A 152 4.18 -25.06 -17.98
CA ALA A 152 2.79 -24.76 -18.31
C ALA A 152 2.20 -23.61 -17.48
N LEU A 153 2.66 -23.44 -16.22
CA LEU A 153 2.16 -22.42 -15.29
C LEU A 153 3.03 -21.17 -15.23
N LYS A 154 4.22 -21.24 -15.79
CA LYS A 154 5.17 -20.12 -15.79
C LYS A 154 4.56 -18.81 -16.32
N PRO A 155 3.84 -18.77 -17.46
CA PRO A 155 3.21 -17.54 -17.94
C PRO A 155 2.18 -16.97 -16.95
N ALA A 156 1.46 -17.84 -16.24
CA ALA A 156 0.49 -17.40 -15.23
C ALA A 156 1.20 -16.73 -14.03
N PHE A 157 2.28 -17.32 -13.53
CA PHE A 157 3.03 -16.76 -12.41
C PHE A 157 3.76 -15.46 -12.78
N GLU A 158 4.31 -15.36 -13.98
CA GLU A 158 4.95 -14.13 -14.48
C GLU A 158 3.96 -12.96 -14.60
N ASN A 159 2.68 -13.26 -14.84
CA ASN A 159 1.63 -12.26 -15.00
C ASN A 159 0.76 -12.02 -13.75
N VAL A 160 1.06 -12.64 -12.60
CA VAL A 160 0.30 -12.45 -11.36
C VAL A 160 0.27 -10.98 -10.94
N VAL A 161 1.41 -10.29 -10.97
CA VAL A 161 1.50 -8.89 -10.55
C VAL A 161 0.72 -7.97 -11.49
N PRO A 162 0.90 -8.01 -12.83
CA PRO A 162 0.06 -7.27 -13.75
C PRO A 162 -1.43 -7.56 -13.61
N ALA A 163 -1.82 -8.82 -13.43
CA ALA A 163 -3.22 -9.21 -13.25
C ALA A 163 -3.82 -8.63 -11.95
N LEU A 164 -3.05 -8.65 -10.86
CA LEU A 164 -3.46 -8.05 -9.59
C LEU A 164 -3.69 -6.54 -9.73
N PHE A 165 -2.75 -5.82 -10.37
CA PHE A 165 -2.91 -4.39 -10.63
C PHE A 165 -4.08 -4.10 -11.56
N GLY A 166 -4.32 -4.93 -12.56
CA GLY A 166 -5.48 -4.82 -13.45
C GLY A 166 -6.80 -4.96 -12.70
N ALA A 167 -6.90 -5.95 -11.82
CA ALA A 167 -8.09 -6.16 -10.99
C ALA A 167 -8.34 -4.99 -10.02
N MET A 168 -7.28 -4.44 -9.41
CA MET A 168 -7.39 -3.26 -8.56
C MET A 168 -7.79 -2.01 -9.36
N ALA A 169 -7.18 -1.81 -10.51
CA ALA A 169 -7.50 -0.70 -11.41
C ALA A 169 -8.98 -0.73 -11.81
N TYR A 170 -9.52 -1.91 -12.11
CA TYR A 170 -10.94 -2.08 -12.45
C TYR A 170 -11.87 -1.56 -11.33
N LYS A 171 -11.54 -1.78 -10.07
CA LYS A 171 -12.32 -1.26 -8.93
C LYS A 171 -12.48 0.27 -8.98
N TYR A 172 -11.43 0.98 -9.35
CA TYR A 172 -11.44 2.44 -9.48
C TYR A 172 -12.07 2.91 -10.80
N TYR A 173 -11.77 2.22 -11.89
CA TYR A 173 -12.24 2.59 -13.22
C TYR A 173 -13.75 2.38 -13.38
N ARG A 174 -14.32 1.35 -12.77
CA ARG A 174 -15.75 1.02 -12.86
C ARG A 174 -16.65 2.23 -12.56
N ASN A 175 -16.27 3.06 -11.62
CA ASN A 175 -17.08 4.22 -11.22
C ASN A 175 -16.79 5.48 -12.05
N HIS A 176 -15.68 5.50 -12.81
CA HIS A 176 -15.19 6.67 -13.55
C HIS A 176 -14.71 6.30 -14.96
N MET A 177 -15.45 5.44 -15.63
CA MET A 177 -15.08 4.94 -16.98
C MET A 177 -14.86 6.07 -17.99
N ASN A 178 -15.60 7.16 -17.89
CA ASN A 178 -15.46 8.34 -18.76
C ASN A 178 -14.05 8.99 -18.69
N VAL A 179 -13.37 8.83 -17.55
CA VAL A 179 -12.01 9.34 -17.36
C VAL A 179 -10.97 8.26 -17.70
N ALA A 180 -11.27 7.00 -17.39
CA ALA A 180 -10.32 5.89 -17.45
C ALA A 180 -10.10 5.35 -18.88
N VAL A 181 -11.14 5.33 -19.72
CA VAL A 181 -11.08 4.67 -21.03
C VAL A 181 -10.05 5.32 -21.96
N ALA A 182 -9.99 6.64 -22.03
CA ALA A 182 -9.09 7.32 -22.95
C ALA A 182 -7.60 7.08 -22.65
N PRO A 183 -7.10 7.23 -21.41
CA PRO A 183 -5.72 6.87 -21.07
C PRO A 183 -5.42 5.38 -21.29
N LEU A 184 -6.39 4.49 -20.99
CA LEU A 184 -6.22 3.05 -21.14
C LEU A 184 -6.04 2.66 -22.61
N VAL A 185 -6.95 3.14 -23.48
CA VAL A 185 -6.89 2.87 -24.92
C VAL A 185 -5.62 3.48 -25.53
N LEU A 186 -5.32 4.74 -25.20
CA LEU A 186 -4.15 5.42 -25.75
C LEU A 186 -2.86 4.69 -25.37
N MET A 187 -2.68 4.33 -24.09
CA MET A 187 -1.49 3.63 -23.63
C MET A 187 -1.40 2.22 -24.21
N SER A 188 -2.52 1.50 -24.32
CA SER A 188 -2.55 0.18 -24.97
C SER A 188 -2.11 0.24 -26.43
N VAL A 189 -2.65 1.17 -27.20
CA VAL A 189 -2.26 1.39 -28.59
C VAL A 189 -0.79 1.78 -28.70
N LEU A 190 -0.33 2.66 -27.82
CA LEU A 190 1.06 3.14 -27.81
C LEU A 190 2.05 2.01 -27.51
N PHE A 191 1.77 1.13 -26.56
CA PHE A 191 2.61 -0.03 -26.27
C PHE A 191 2.60 -1.10 -27.37
N ILE A 192 1.46 -1.24 -28.10
CA ILE A 192 1.37 -2.14 -29.25
C ILE A 192 2.21 -1.60 -30.42
N LEU A 193 2.12 -0.28 -30.69
CA LEU A 193 2.84 0.34 -31.81
C LEU A 193 4.34 0.50 -31.55
N VAL A 194 4.72 0.74 -30.29
CA VAL A 194 6.10 0.98 -29.88
C VAL A 194 6.48 0.07 -28.69
N PRO A 195 6.78 -1.21 -28.95
CA PRO A 195 7.09 -2.18 -27.88
C PRO A 195 8.29 -1.80 -26.99
N SER A 196 9.22 -0.98 -27.50
CA SER A 196 10.37 -0.49 -26.73
C SER A 196 9.96 0.34 -25.50
N LEU A 197 8.78 0.95 -25.50
CA LEU A 197 8.26 1.71 -24.37
C LEU A 197 7.83 0.82 -23.17
N ILE A 198 7.67 -0.48 -23.37
CA ILE A 198 7.35 -1.43 -22.29
C ILE A 198 8.46 -1.43 -21.24
N SER A 199 9.72 -1.30 -21.63
CA SER A 199 10.84 -1.18 -20.70
C SER A 199 10.82 0.11 -19.87
N SER A 200 10.08 1.13 -20.32
CA SER A 200 9.96 2.44 -19.69
C SER A 200 8.57 2.72 -19.12
N THR A 201 7.83 1.67 -18.76
CA THR A 201 6.44 1.75 -18.25
C THR A 201 6.30 2.76 -17.11
N SER A 202 7.29 2.83 -16.22
CA SER A 202 7.28 3.78 -15.09
C SER A 202 7.26 5.25 -15.54
N MET A 203 7.93 5.58 -16.64
CA MET A 203 7.90 6.95 -17.20
C MET A 203 6.55 7.26 -17.87
N MET A 204 5.86 6.24 -18.38
CA MET A 204 4.56 6.41 -19.03
C MET A 204 3.41 6.68 -18.05
N ILE A 205 3.63 6.51 -16.75
CA ILE A 205 2.67 6.90 -15.70
C ILE A 205 2.43 8.40 -15.72
N ILE A 206 3.45 9.21 -15.98
CA ILE A 206 3.34 10.69 -15.98
C ILE A 206 2.39 11.18 -17.10
N PRO A 207 2.62 10.86 -18.39
CA PRO A 207 1.73 11.30 -19.46
C PRO A 207 0.33 10.68 -19.35
N SER A 208 0.21 9.43 -18.91
CA SER A 208 -1.08 8.79 -18.66
C SER A 208 -1.87 9.50 -17.55
N GLY A 209 -1.22 9.81 -16.44
CA GLY A 209 -1.81 10.56 -15.33
C GLY A 209 -2.22 11.98 -15.72
N ALA A 210 -1.36 12.70 -16.45
CA ALA A 210 -1.66 14.04 -16.96
C ALA A 210 -2.88 14.03 -17.89
N LEU A 211 -2.99 13.04 -18.75
CA LEU A 211 -4.15 12.85 -19.63
C LEU A 211 -5.42 12.61 -18.82
N ALA A 212 -5.37 11.71 -17.84
CA ALA A 212 -6.52 11.41 -16.98
C ALA A 212 -6.99 12.65 -16.20
N ILE A 213 -6.07 13.41 -15.63
CA ILE A 213 -6.36 14.66 -14.91
C ILE A 213 -6.95 15.70 -15.86
N GLY A 214 -6.40 15.85 -17.07
CA GLY A 214 -6.93 16.76 -18.09
C GLY A 214 -8.36 16.43 -18.47
N ILE A 215 -8.68 15.16 -18.71
CA ILE A 215 -10.04 14.70 -19.03
C ILE A 215 -10.99 14.94 -17.85
N ALA A 216 -10.58 14.58 -16.64
CA ALA A 216 -11.37 14.82 -15.44
C ALA A 216 -11.67 16.30 -15.23
N TRP A 217 -10.71 17.18 -15.46
CA TRP A 217 -10.88 18.62 -15.37
C TRP A 217 -11.86 19.16 -16.43
N LEU A 218 -11.76 18.67 -17.68
CA LEU A 218 -12.67 19.07 -18.76
C LEU A 218 -14.11 18.63 -18.46
N LEU A 219 -14.30 17.41 -17.98
CA LEU A 219 -15.61 16.89 -17.58
C LEU A 219 -16.20 17.70 -16.43
N TYR A 220 -15.39 17.99 -15.39
CA TYR A 220 -15.81 18.83 -14.27
C TYR A 220 -16.23 20.23 -14.72
N ARG A 221 -15.44 20.84 -15.60
CA ARG A 221 -15.75 22.17 -16.15
C ARG A 221 -17.04 22.20 -16.96
N LYS A 222 -17.33 21.09 -17.69
CA LYS A 222 -18.58 20.93 -18.44
C LYS A 222 -19.78 20.85 -17.49
N GLN A 223 -19.73 20.01 -16.48
CA GLN A 223 -20.79 19.86 -15.48
C GLN A 223 -21.08 21.15 -14.73
N ARG A 224 -20.04 21.95 -14.42
CA ARG A 224 -20.21 23.26 -13.76
C ARG A 224 -20.85 24.33 -14.64
N LYS A 225 -20.87 24.15 -15.94
CA LYS A 225 -21.54 25.08 -16.87
C LYS A 225 -23.01 24.69 -17.12
N GLU A 226 -23.37 23.46 -16.83
CA GLU A 226 -24.72 22.92 -17.01
C GLU A 226 -25.58 23.04 -15.73
N ASN A 227 -24.95 23.31 -14.57
CA ASN A 227 -25.58 23.65 -13.30
C ASN A 227 -25.45 25.17 -13.01
#